data_e41d3c20863fd245f18648bdb8b541c4
#
_entry.id   e41d3c20863fd245f18648bdb8b541c4
#
_cell.length_a   1.000
_cell.length_b   1.000
_cell.length_c   1.000
_cell.angle_alpha   90.00
_cell.angle_beta   90.00
_cell.angle_gamma   90.00
#
_symmetry.space_group_name_H-M   'P 1'
#
loop_
_entity.id
_entity.type
_entity.pdbx_description
1 polymer ?
#
loop_
_entity_poly.entity_id
_entity_poly.type
_entity_poly.pdbx_seq_one_letter_code
_entity_poly.pdbx_strand_id
1 'polypeptide(L)'
;MSTIKSFEELPVWKDARKFANKIYNLTKKFPKEENYGLTSQITRATVSIGSNIAEGFDRYSKKDFIKYLIIARGSISEIQNDLYIALDLKYINQNDFQETYALTKELGKQINGFIKYLRSYDKNNSKDDKVNEEYYKYDFWTSYFLIGKSANWRIG
;
A
#
# COMPACT_ATOMS: atom_id res chain seq x y z
N MET A 1 -6.89 19.88 14.91
CA MET A 1 -6.38 19.00 13.81
C MET A 1 -5.40 18.02 14.42
N SER A 2 -5.65 16.73 14.31
CA SER A 2 -4.74 15.73 14.87
C SER A 2 -3.59 15.49 13.90
N THR A 3 -2.38 15.73 14.37
CA THR A 3 -1.14 15.42 13.64
C THR A 3 -0.93 13.90 13.66
N ILE A 4 -0.65 13.29 12.51
CA ILE A 4 -0.25 11.87 12.43
C ILE A 4 1.16 11.76 13.01
N LYS A 5 1.31 10.96 14.09
CA LYS A 5 2.57 10.83 14.83
C LYS A 5 3.36 9.59 14.48
N SER A 6 2.70 8.59 13.90
CA SER A 6 3.32 7.31 13.56
C SER A 6 2.69 6.71 12.31
N PHE A 7 3.41 5.81 11.64
CA PHE A 7 2.91 5.16 10.42
C PHE A 7 1.67 4.30 10.67
N GLU A 8 1.47 3.80 11.90
CA GLU A 8 0.29 2.99 12.28
C GLU A 8 -1.01 3.79 12.20
N GLU A 9 -0.93 5.12 12.25
CA GLU A 9 -2.09 5.99 12.10
C GLU A 9 -2.48 6.18 10.63
N LEU A 10 -1.58 5.90 9.68
CA LEU A 10 -1.83 6.07 8.24
C LEU A 10 -2.91 5.09 7.74
N PRO A 11 -4.02 5.57 7.15
CA PRO A 11 -5.05 4.71 6.59
C PRO A 11 -4.50 3.73 5.56
N VAL A 12 -3.62 4.19 4.66
CA VAL A 12 -2.99 3.36 3.62
C VAL A 12 -2.15 2.22 4.20
N TRP A 13 -1.47 2.42 5.33
CA TRP A 13 -0.74 1.36 6.01
C TRP A 13 -1.69 0.34 6.66
N LYS A 14 -2.77 0.82 7.30
CA LYS A 14 -3.79 -0.07 7.89
C LYS A 14 -4.42 -0.95 6.82
N ASP A 15 -4.70 -0.41 5.64
CA ASP A 15 -5.28 -1.16 4.53
C ASP A 15 -4.26 -2.11 3.89
N ALA A 16 -2.99 -1.72 3.77
CA ALA A 16 -1.91 -2.63 3.36
C ALA A 16 -1.78 -3.83 4.32
N ARG A 17 -1.91 -3.60 5.63
CA ARG A 17 -1.89 -4.67 6.64
C ARG A 17 -3.07 -5.63 6.50
N LYS A 18 -4.29 -5.10 6.27
CA LYS A 18 -5.47 -5.94 6.01
C LYS A 18 -5.32 -6.74 4.72
N PHE A 19 -4.80 -6.10 3.68
CA PHE A 19 -4.51 -6.76 2.42
C PHE A 19 -3.50 -7.89 2.58
N ALA A 20 -2.47 -7.72 3.40
CA ALA A 20 -1.52 -8.78 3.71
C ALA A 20 -2.21 -10.01 4.29
N ASN A 21 -3.12 -9.84 5.26
CA ASN A 21 -3.91 -10.94 5.81
C ASN A 21 -4.73 -11.66 4.72
N LYS A 22 -5.32 -10.91 3.79
CA LYS A 22 -6.08 -11.49 2.66
C LYS A 22 -5.20 -12.35 1.78
N ILE A 23 -4.00 -11.87 1.40
CA ILE A 23 -3.04 -12.62 0.56
C ILE A 23 -2.55 -13.88 1.27
N TYR A 24 -2.16 -13.78 2.55
CA TYR A 24 -1.72 -14.96 3.32
C TYR A 24 -2.82 -16.03 3.43
N ASN A 25 -4.08 -15.63 3.55
CA ASN A 25 -5.19 -16.57 3.52
C ASN A 25 -5.42 -17.16 2.12
N LEU A 26 -5.28 -16.35 1.07
CA LEU A 26 -5.42 -16.81 -0.32
C LEU A 26 -4.35 -17.86 -0.67
N THR A 27 -3.11 -17.62 -0.29
CA THR A 27 -1.98 -18.51 -0.60
C THR A 27 -2.05 -19.87 0.10
N LYS A 28 -2.89 -20.04 1.12
CA LYS A 28 -3.20 -21.37 1.68
C LYS A 28 -3.84 -22.33 0.68
N LYS A 29 -4.42 -21.79 -0.40
CA LYS A 29 -4.99 -22.56 -1.52
C LYS A 29 -3.94 -23.02 -2.52
N PHE A 30 -2.73 -22.45 -2.48
CA PHE A 30 -1.66 -22.79 -3.41
C PHE A 30 -1.07 -24.15 -3.05
N PRO A 31 -0.59 -24.93 -4.04
CA PRO A 31 0.08 -26.19 -3.78
C PRO A 31 1.38 -25.97 -2.97
N LYS A 32 1.74 -26.95 -2.15
CA LYS A 32 2.92 -26.87 -1.26
C LYS A 32 4.23 -26.70 -2.04
N GLU A 33 4.29 -27.18 -3.25
CA GLU A 33 5.41 -27.05 -4.18
C GLU A 33 5.74 -25.57 -4.47
N GLU A 34 4.75 -24.68 -4.31
CA GLU A 34 4.90 -23.25 -4.50
C GLU A 34 5.40 -22.49 -3.26
N ASN A 35 5.66 -23.16 -2.15
CA ASN A 35 6.12 -22.48 -0.93
C ASN A 35 7.41 -21.68 -1.15
N TYR A 36 8.30 -22.12 -2.03
CA TYR A 36 9.52 -21.41 -2.43
C TYR A 36 9.41 -20.75 -3.81
N GLY A 37 8.27 -20.87 -4.47
CA GLY A 37 7.94 -20.27 -5.75
C GLY A 37 6.96 -19.11 -5.61
N LEU A 38 5.79 -19.24 -6.25
CA LEU A 38 4.78 -18.19 -6.33
C LEU A 38 4.25 -17.74 -4.96
N THR A 39 4.08 -18.66 -4.01
CA THR A 39 3.68 -18.31 -2.63
C THR A 39 4.67 -17.35 -1.99
N SER A 40 5.97 -17.67 -2.09
CA SER A 40 7.04 -16.81 -1.55
C SER A 40 7.06 -15.43 -2.22
N GLN A 41 6.93 -15.39 -3.55
CA GLN A 41 6.97 -14.13 -4.30
C GLN A 41 5.82 -13.20 -3.91
N ILE A 42 4.57 -13.68 -3.98
CA ILE A 42 3.39 -12.86 -3.71
C ILE A 42 3.33 -12.41 -2.25
N THR A 43 3.72 -13.25 -1.30
CA THR A 43 3.76 -12.87 0.13
C THR A 43 4.85 -11.85 0.42
N ARG A 44 6.04 -11.98 -0.17
CA ARG A 44 7.13 -11.00 -0.04
C ARG A 44 6.75 -9.65 -0.65
N ALA A 45 6.17 -9.63 -1.85
CA ALA A 45 5.68 -8.41 -2.48
C ALA A 45 4.60 -7.74 -1.60
N THR A 46 3.72 -8.54 -1.01
CA THR A 46 2.66 -8.03 -0.12
C THR A 46 3.22 -7.39 1.15
N VAL A 47 4.16 -8.03 1.82
CA VAL A 47 4.85 -7.47 3.00
C VAL A 47 5.61 -6.19 2.63
N SER A 48 6.21 -6.15 1.45
CA SER A 48 6.95 -4.99 0.93
C SER A 48 6.10 -3.72 0.86
N ILE A 49 4.79 -3.82 0.60
CA ILE A 49 3.91 -2.65 0.57
C ILE A 49 3.92 -1.94 1.93
N GLY A 50 3.54 -2.65 2.98
CA GLY A 50 3.47 -2.07 4.34
C GLY A 50 4.82 -1.64 4.86
N SER A 51 5.88 -2.42 4.61
CA SER A 51 7.25 -2.09 5.03
C SER A 51 7.76 -0.80 4.39
N ASN A 52 7.52 -0.59 3.10
CA ASN A 52 7.93 0.63 2.42
C ASN A 52 7.11 1.85 2.88
N ILE A 53 5.82 1.70 3.17
CA ILE A 53 5.02 2.80 3.74
C ILE A 53 5.57 3.19 5.10
N ALA A 54 5.84 2.24 5.98
CA ALA A 54 6.38 2.47 7.32
C ALA A 54 7.78 3.11 7.26
N GLU A 55 8.70 2.51 6.49
CA GLU A 55 10.06 3.04 6.35
C GLU A 55 10.07 4.43 5.73
N GLY A 56 9.24 4.65 4.71
CA GLY A 56 9.12 5.96 4.06
C GLY A 56 8.60 7.03 5.00
N PHE A 57 7.65 6.70 5.88
CA PHE A 57 7.11 7.61 6.89
C PHE A 57 8.20 8.07 7.87
N ASP A 58 9.08 7.16 8.29
CA ASP A 58 10.16 7.47 9.25
C ASP A 58 11.36 8.18 8.61
N ARG A 59 11.34 8.43 7.28
CA ARG A 59 12.38 9.22 6.62
C ARG A 59 12.21 10.72 6.87
N TYR A 60 13.31 11.42 7.01
CA TYR A 60 13.33 12.86 7.33
C TYR A 60 12.88 13.76 6.17
N SER A 61 12.70 13.24 4.95
CA SER A 61 12.32 14.04 3.79
C SER A 61 11.09 13.50 3.07
N LYS A 62 10.21 14.41 2.63
CA LYS A 62 9.08 14.06 1.76
C LYS A 62 9.52 13.40 0.45
N LYS A 63 10.64 13.84 -0.10
CA LYS A 63 11.21 13.27 -1.32
C LYS A 63 11.53 11.78 -1.15
N ASP A 64 12.09 11.42 -0.01
CA ASP A 64 12.37 10.02 0.30
C ASP A 64 11.10 9.25 0.57
N PHE A 65 10.15 9.82 1.31
CA PHE A 65 8.85 9.16 1.50
C PHE A 65 8.17 8.85 0.17
N ILE A 66 8.16 9.79 -0.80
CA ILE A 66 7.62 9.54 -2.14
C ILE A 66 8.33 8.38 -2.84
N LYS A 67 9.66 8.26 -2.72
CA LYS A 67 10.41 7.13 -3.29
C LYS A 67 9.92 5.78 -2.73
N TYR A 68 9.77 5.68 -1.41
CA TYR A 68 9.27 4.47 -0.76
C TYR A 68 7.83 4.14 -1.15
N LEU A 69 6.97 5.14 -1.29
CA LEU A 69 5.60 4.95 -1.81
C LEU A 69 5.60 4.45 -3.26
N ILE A 70 6.54 4.90 -4.09
CA ILE A 70 6.71 4.40 -5.47
C ILE A 70 7.14 2.94 -5.46
N ILE A 71 8.03 2.53 -4.54
CA ILE A 71 8.42 1.12 -4.37
C ILE A 71 7.22 0.29 -3.93
N ALA A 72 6.45 0.75 -2.95
CA ALA A 72 5.22 0.10 -2.51
C ALA A 72 4.22 -0.10 -3.66
N ARG A 73 4.06 0.91 -4.53
CA ARG A 73 3.24 0.81 -5.74
C ARG A 73 3.76 -0.25 -6.72
N GLY A 74 5.08 -0.34 -6.89
CA GLY A 74 5.73 -1.39 -7.70
C GLY A 74 5.41 -2.79 -7.18
N SER A 75 5.42 -2.97 -5.87
CA SER A 75 5.04 -4.24 -5.22
C SER A 75 3.57 -4.63 -5.49
N ILE A 76 2.66 -3.66 -5.61
CA ILE A 76 1.27 -3.93 -6.01
C ILE A 76 1.23 -4.50 -7.44
N SER A 77 2.00 -3.94 -8.38
CA SER A 77 2.05 -4.44 -9.76
C SER A 77 2.60 -5.86 -9.83
N GLU A 78 3.57 -6.18 -8.99
CA GLU A 78 4.11 -7.54 -8.85
C GLU A 78 3.03 -8.51 -8.37
N ILE A 79 2.26 -8.15 -7.33
CA ILE A 79 1.14 -8.96 -6.85
C ILE A 79 0.07 -9.15 -7.93
N GLN A 80 -0.24 -8.12 -8.70
CA GLN A 80 -1.20 -8.23 -9.81
C GLN A 80 -0.75 -9.23 -10.86
N ASN A 81 0.54 -9.23 -11.21
CA ASN A 81 1.13 -10.24 -12.10
C ASN A 81 0.99 -11.65 -11.51
N ASP A 82 1.33 -11.82 -10.25
CA ASP A 82 1.30 -13.12 -9.57
C ASP A 82 -0.12 -13.68 -9.43
N LEU A 83 -1.11 -12.79 -9.25
CA LEU A 83 -2.53 -13.19 -9.23
C LEU A 83 -3.00 -13.74 -10.59
N TYR A 84 -2.53 -13.16 -11.72
CA TYR A 84 -2.82 -13.72 -13.04
C TYR A 84 -2.19 -15.10 -13.21
N ILE A 85 -0.95 -15.27 -12.79
CA ILE A 85 -0.27 -16.57 -12.85
C ILE A 85 -1.02 -17.61 -11.99
N ALA A 86 -1.41 -17.24 -10.77
CA ALA A 86 -2.19 -18.13 -9.90
C ALA A 86 -3.54 -18.53 -10.49
N LEU A 87 -4.21 -17.60 -11.20
CA LEU A 87 -5.45 -17.87 -11.91
C LEU A 87 -5.22 -18.84 -13.07
N ASP A 88 -4.22 -18.58 -13.92
CA ASP A 88 -3.90 -19.41 -15.10
C ASP A 88 -3.52 -20.84 -14.68
N LEU A 89 -2.78 -20.97 -13.58
CA LEU A 89 -2.42 -22.28 -13.00
C LEU A 89 -3.56 -22.93 -12.20
N LYS A 90 -4.71 -22.27 -12.09
CA LYS A 90 -5.90 -22.73 -11.37
C LYS A 90 -5.66 -22.95 -9.86
N TYR A 91 -4.72 -22.23 -9.27
CA TYR A 91 -4.51 -22.22 -7.82
C TYR A 91 -5.59 -21.45 -7.09
N ILE A 92 -6.19 -20.47 -7.78
CA ILE A 92 -7.34 -19.69 -7.33
C ILE A 92 -8.42 -19.70 -8.41
N ASN A 93 -9.67 -19.49 -8.01
CA ASN A 93 -10.77 -19.37 -8.93
C ASN A 93 -10.98 -17.91 -9.38
N GLN A 94 -11.89 -17.69 -10.36
CA GLN A 94 -12.17 -16.37 -10.92
C GLN A 94 -12.69 -15.39 -9.86
N ASN A 95 -13.50 -15.86 -8.90
CA ASN A 95 -14.02 -15.01 -7.83
C ASN A 95 -12.92 -14.53 -6.88
N ASP A 96 -12.05 -15.44 -6.44
CA ASP A 96 -10.87 -15.10 -5.62
C ASP A 96 -9.98 -14.07 -6.31
N PHE A 97 -9.76 -14.27 -7.63
CA PHE A 97 -8.98 -13.35 -8.44
C PHE A 97 -9.62 -11.96 -8.49
N GLN A 98 -10.89 -11.88 -8.89
CA GLN A 98 -11.59 -10.58 -9.05
C GLN A 98 -11.61 -9.79 -7.74
N GLU A 99 -11.96 -10.46 -6.64
CA GLU A 99 -12.02 -9.84 -5.32
C GLU A 99 -10.64 -9.30 -4.90
N THR A 100 -9.60 -10.14 -5.00
CA THR A 100 -8.27 -9.78 -4.56
C THR A 100 -7.64 -8.72 -5.47
N TYR A 101 -7.85 -8.84 -6.79
CA TYR A 101 -7.36 -7.86 -7.76
C TYR A 101 -8.01 -6.48 -7.57
N ALA A 102 -9.31 -6.42 -7.25
CA ALA A 102 -9.98 -5.16 -6.91
C ALA A 102 -9.33 -4.46 -5.71
N LEU A 103 -8.94 -5.23 -4.67
CA LEU A 103 -8.24 -4.67 -3.50
C LEU A 103 -6.88 -4.09 -3.87
N THR A 104 -6.13 -4.70 -4.81
CA THR A 104 -4.88 -4.12 -5.30
C THR A 104 -5.10 -2.78 -5.99
N LYS A 105 -6.20 -2.64 -6.76
CA LYS A 105 -6.57 -1.38 -7.41
C LYS A 105 -6.87 -0.28 -6.40
N GLU A 106 -7.63 -0.60 -5.36
CA GLU A 106 -7.97 0.38 -4.31
C GLU A 106 -6.72 0.83 -3.55
N LEU A 107 -5.85 -0.10 -3.16
CA LEU A 107 -4.59 0.22 -2.47
C LEU A 107 -3.66 1.04 -3.37
N GLY A 108 -3.59 0.73 -4.67
CA GLY A 108 -2.83 1.50 -5.66
C GLY A 108 -3.35 2.94 -5.80
N LYS A 109 -4.68 3.14 -5.81
CA LYS A 109 -5.28 4.49 -5.82
C LYS A 109 -4.91 5.29 -4.58
N GLN A 110 -4.96 4.67 -3.39
CA GLN A 110 -4.58 5.31 -2.13
C GLN A 110 -3.13 5.78 -2.17
N ILE A 111 -2.20 4.90 -2.57
CA ILE A 111 -0.77 5.24 -2.67
C ILE A 111 -0.55 6.37 -3.69
N ASN A 112 -1.17 6.30 -4.87
CA ASN A 112 -1.06 7.36 -5.88
C ASN A 112 -1.63 8.70 -5.39
N GLY A 113 -2.76 8.68 -4.70
CA GLY A 113 -3.34 9.86 -4.07
C GLY A 113 -2.41 10.47 -3.04
N PHE A 114 -1.78 9.64 -2.22
CA PHE A 114 -0.83 10.09 -1.21
C PHE A 114 0.45 10.69 -1.83
N ILE A 115 1.00 10.06 -2.87
CA ILE A 115 2.12 10.62 -3.63
C ILE A 115 1.75 12.00 -4.22
N LYS A 116 0.56 12.12 -4.81
CA LYS A 116 0.06 13.39 -5.37
C LYS A 116 -0.06 14.47 -4.30
N TYR A 117 -0.59 14.11 -3.13
CA TYR A 117 -0.70 15.01 -1.99
C TYR A 117 0.68 15.54 -1.55
N LEU A 118 1.65 14.64 -1.33
CA LEU A 118 3.01 15.01 -0.94
C LEU A 118 3.69 15.94 -1.96
N ARG A 119 3.48 15.70 -3.25
CA ARG A 119 4.02 16.53 -4.34
C ARG A 119 3.38 17.91 -4.41
N SER A 120 2.08 18.04 -4.13
CA SER A 120 1.38 19.32 -4.18
C SER A 120 1.81 20.25 -3.06
N TYR A 121 2.19 19.70 -1.92
CA TYR A 121 2.67 20.47 -0.78
C TYR A 121 4.02 21.17 -1.06
N ASP A 122 4.89 20.57 -1.88
CA ASP A 122 6.18 21.16 -2.24
C ASP A 122 6.05 22.39 -3.16
N LYS A 123 5.02 22.45 -3.99
CA LYS A 123 4.79 23.59 -4.91
C LYS A 123 4.41 24.87 -4.17
N ASN A 124 3.80 24.74 -3.01
CA ASN A 124 3.32 25.89 -2.21
C ASN A 124 4.35 26.39 -1.18
N ASN A 125 5.39 25.63 -0.88
CA ASN A 125 6.35 25.89 0.20
C ASN A 125 7.84 25.86 -0.25
N SER A 126 8.17 26.40 -1.43
CA SER A 126 9.53 26.33 -2.01
C SER A 126 10.57 27.22 -1.30
N LYS A 127 10.46 27.48 0.00
CA LYS A 127 11.39 28.38 0.71
C LYS A 127 12.17 27.79 1.89
N ASP A 128 11.95 26.56 2.35
CA ASP A 128 12.74 26.03 3.47
C ASP A 128 13.02 24.52 3.35
N ASP A 129 14.25 24.19 2.90
CA ASP A 129 14.87 22.87 2.99
C ASP A 129 15.33 22.50 4.41
N LYS A 130 14.81 23.14 5.44
CA LYS A 130 15.13 22.79 6.83
C LYS A 130 14.14 21.77 7.35
N VAL A 131 14.67 20.58 7.63
CA VAL A 131 14.02 19.50 8.35
C VAL A 131 13.48 20.04 9.67
N ASN A 132 12.17 20.24 9.75
CA ASN A 132 11.49 20.61 10.98
C ASN A 132 10.54 19.46 11.35
N GLU A 133 10.47 19.09 12.62
CA GLU A 133 9.52 18.10 13.17
C GLU A 133 8.04 18.44 12.88
N GLU A 134 7.76 19.64 12.39
CA GLU A 134 6.45 20.09 11.89
C GLU A 134 6.00 19.42 10.58
N TYR A 135 6.88 18.71 9.85
CA TYR A 135 6.60 18.17 8.52
C TYR A 135 5.63 16.98 8.51
N TYR A 136 5.39 16.34 9.63
CA TYR A 136 4.45 15.20 9.73
C TYR A 136 3.03 15.63 10.15
N LYS A 137 2.72 16.93 10.07
CA LYS A 137 1.34 17.44 10.19
C LYS A 137 0.54 17.09 8.94
N TYR A 138 0.33 15.80 8.71
CA TYR A 138 -0.69 15.38 7.76
C TYR A 138 -2.05 15.67 8.36
N ASP A 139 -2.79 16.57 7.74
CA ASP A 139 -4.19 16.74 8.09
C ASP A 139 -4.91 15.40 7.80
N PHE A 140 -5.29 14.72 8.88
CA PHE A 140 -5.99 13.43 8.83
C PHE A 140 -7.22 13.48 7.90
N TRP A 141 -7.92 14.62 7.88
CA TRP A 141 -9.10 14.82 7.06
C TRP A 141 -8.75 15.01 5.58
N THR A 142 -7.66 15.67 5.26
CA THR A 142 -7.20 15.85 3.88
C THR A 142 -6.70 14.52 3.31
N SER A 143 -5.98 13.73 4.10
CA SER A 143 -5.58 12.37 3.73
C SER A 143 -6.78 11.44 3.54
N TYR A 144 -7.78 11.52 4.43
CA TYR A 144 -9.00 10.71 4.37
C TYR A 144 -9.89 11.08 3.17
N PHE A 145 -9.98 12.37 2.84
CA PHE A 145 -10.80 12.88 1.74
C PHE A 145 -10.14 12.69 0.37
N LEU A 146 -8.80 12.82 0.26
CA LEU A 146 -8.04 12.65 -0.98
C LEU A 146 -7.80 11.18 -1.33
N ILE A 147 -7.75 10.30 -0.33
CA ILE A 147 -7.50 8.87 -0.50
C ILE A 147 -8.81 8.08 -0.76
N GLY A 148 -9.94 8.72 -0.64
CA GLY A 148 -11.24 8.22 -1.08
C GLY A 148 -12.06 7.51 -0.01
N LYS A 149 -13.33 7.96 0.12
CA LYS A 149 -14.40 7.40 0.94
C LYS A 149 -14.82 5.95 0.60
N SER A 150 -14.09 5.18 -0.19
CA SER A 150 -14.66 4.00 -0.83
C SER A 150 -13.97 2.67 -0.58
N ALA A 151 -13.19 2.52 0.45
CA ALA A 151 -12.82 1.18 0.87
C ALA A 151 -13.95 0.58 1.73
N ASN A 152 -15.00 0.08 1.09
CA ASN A 152 -15.99 -0.80 1.73
C ASN A 152 -15.31 -2.16 2.02
N TRP A 153 -14.42 -2.19 2.99
CA TRP A 153 -13.85 -3.42 3.53
C TRP A 153 -14.91 -4.11 4.39
N ARG A 154 -15.86 -4.77 3.74
CA ARG A 154 -16.70 -5.75 4.43
C ARG A 154 -15.81 -6.96 4.72
N ILE A 155 -15.41 -7.08 5.97
CA ILE A 155 -14.86 -8.31 6.52
C ILE A 155 -16.06 -9.24 6.67
N GLY A 156 -16.13 -10.25 5.80
CA GLY A 156 -16.93 -11.44 6.03
C GLY A 156 -16.12 -12.42 6.86
#